data_6fd6067ee70fa77f70f7055cdea8d53d
#
_entry.id   6fd6067ee70fa77f70f7055cdea8d53d
#
_cell.length_a   1.000
_cell.length_b   1.000
_cell.length_c   1.000
_cell.angle_alpha   90.00
_cell.angle_beta   90.00
_cell.angle_gamma   90.00
#
_symmetry.space_group_name_H-M   'P 1'
#
loop_
_entity.id
_entity.type
_entity.pdbx_description
1 polymer ?
#
loop_
_entity_poly.entity_id
_entity_poly.type
_entity_poly.pdbx_seq_one_letter_code
_entity_poly.pdbx_strand_id
1 'polypeptide(L)'
;EITLGLSHLIHKVLNPRAPFEFTLERIKNCAWANLPLSMAVALLFKKRFDPRGPMDDATFDAECAKLTSEIDRTASSETSRTVLLTMLDAVRHVLRTNYHVHGRFGFAVRLDPKFLRNDDRPALPYGVFFVHGRGFDGFHVRFQDIARGGLRVVMPRSEAQHGREAERLYDEVYGLAFAQQLKNKDIPEGGAKAAILLEPGAGIDRCVKAFVNSLLDLITPEPETRNQIVDLSGLDELIYLGPDENITPDHIEWVVRRAALRGYPLPTAFMSSKPGAGINHKVYGVTSEGVNVFLDVALNAVGIDPRKQPFTVKITGGPDGDVAGNMIRILDRDYGGNAKVV
;
A
#
# COMPACT_ATOMS: atom_id res chain seq x y z
N GLU A 1 -0.11 15.61 13.95
CA GLU A 1 -0.30 14.32 13.30
C GLU A 1 -1.09 14.45 12.00
N ILE A 2 -2.32 15.04 12.00
CA ILE A 2 -3.12 15.22 10.79
C ILE A 2 -2.35 15.97 9.72
N THR A 3 -1.80 17.14 10.03
CA THR A 3 -1.03 17.97 9.09
C THR A 3 0.13 17.20 8.49
N LEU A 4 0.86 16.43 9.31
CA LEU A 4 1.97 15.60 8.84
C LEU A 4 1.50 14.47 7.93
N GLY A 5 0.48 13.71 8.33
CA GLY A 5 -0.10 12.66 7.49
C GLY A 5 -0.64 13.19 6.16
N LEU A 6 -1.33 14.34 6.19
CA LEU A 6 -1.78 15.01 4.96
C LEU A 6 -0.61 15.47 4.09
N SER A 7 0.51 15.98 4.67
CA SER A 7 1.71 16.35 3.90
C SER A 7 2.28 15.16 3.14
N HIS A 8 2.38 13.99 3.79
CA HIS A 8 2.85 12.77 3.14
C HIS A 8 1.88 12.27 2.06
N LEU A 9 0.58 12.41 2.28
CA LEU A 9 -0.44 12.03 1.32
C LEU A 9 -0.43 12.93 0.07
N ILE A 10 -0.48 14.26 0.25
CA ILE A 10 -0.54 15.20 -0.89
C ILE A 10 0.76 15.24 -1.69
N HIS A 11 1.88 14.83 -1.10
CA HIS A 11 3.13 14.63 -1.82
C HIS A 11 2.93 13.71 -3.04
N LYS A 12 2.08 12.67 -2.95
CA LYS A 12 1.77 11.74 -4.04
C LYS A 12 0.94 12.35 -5.18
N VAL A 13 0.34 13.51 -4.93
CA VAL A 13 -0.44 14.28 -5.92
C VAL A 13 0.37 15.41 -6.52
N LEU A 14 1.13 16.13 -5.70
CA LEU A 14 1.85 17.33 -6.10
C LEU A 14 3.21 17.04 -6.72
N ASN A 15 3.98 16.10 -6.15
CA ASN A 15 5.33 15.79 -6.63
C ASN A 15 5.36 15.38 -8.11
N PRO A 16 4.47 14.50 -8.63
CA PRO A 16 4.47 14.15 -10.06
C PRO A 16 4.24 15.33 -11.00
N ARG A 17 3.59 16.40 -10.53
CA ARG A 17 3.31 17.61 -11.33
C ARG A 17 4.53 18.52 -11.44
N ALA A 18 5.28 18.67 -10.35
CA ALA A 18 6.49 19.51 -10.27
C ALA A 18 7.45 18.98 -9.19
N PRO A 19 8.29 17.96 -9.49
CA PRO A 19 9.09 17.25 -8.49
C PRO A 19 10.04 18.15 -7.68
N PHE A 20 10.64 19.16 -8.32
CA PHE A 20 11.54 20.08 -7.64
C PHE A 20 10.84 21.13 -6.76
N GLU A 21 9.58 21.43 -7.07
CA GLU A 21 8.77 22.39 -6.32
C GLU A 21 8.10 21.72 -5.12
N PHE A 22 7.59 20.50 -5.28
CA PHE A 22 6.78 19.81 -4.27
C PHE A 22 7.51 18.60 -3.67
N THR A 23 8.78 18.77 -3.25
CA THR A 23 9.42 17.77 -2.40
C THR A 23 8.70 17.68 -1.06
N LEU A 24 8.75 16.52 -0.41
CA LEU A 24 8.08 16.30 0.87
C LEU A 24 8.51 17.34 1.93
N GLU A 25 9.80 17.69 1.96
CA GLU A 25 10.32 18.71 2.87
C GLU A 25 9.73 20.09 2.59
N ARG A 26 9.66 20.50 1.32
CA ARG A 26 9.05 21.79 0.94
C ARG A 26 7.57 21.84 1.27
N ILE A 27 6.83 20.77 1.04
CA ILE A 27 5.41 20.66 1.44
C ILE A 27 5.27 20.84 2.95
N LYS A 28 6.08 20.15 3.75
CA LYS A 28 6.09 20.33 5.21
C LYS A 28 6.42 21.77 5.61
N ASN A 29 7.42 22.36 4.99
CA ASN A 29 7.82 23.76 5.28
C ASN A 29 6.70 24.74 4.90
N CYS A 30 6.00 24.57 3.79
CA CYS A 30 4.82 25.37 3.43
C CYS A 30 3.72 25.27 4.49
N ALA A 31 3.44 24.05 4.96
CA ALA A 31 2.44 23.82 6.00
C ALA A 31 2.85 24.50 7.34
N TRP A 32 4.12 24.44 7.74
CA TRP A 32 4.63 25.08 8.95
C TRP A 32 4.68 26.61 8.83
N ALA A 33 5.07 27.14 7.67
CA ALA A 33 5.08 28.59 7.43
C ALA A 33 3.67 29.21 7.46
N ASN A 34 2.64 28.39 7.24
CA ASN A 34 1.23 28.80 7.28
C ASN A 34 0.47 28.06 8.39
N LEU A 35 1.06 27.97 9.58
CA LEU A 35 0.54 27.16 10.67
C LEU A 35 -0.94 27.41 11.03
N PRO A 36 -1.44 28.67 11.11
CA PRO A 36 -2.85 28.93 11.38
C PRO A 36 -3.79 28.25 10.36
N LEU A 37 -3.47 28.33 9.08
CA LEU A 37 -4.25 27.73 8.00
C LEU A 37 -4.17 26.20 8.03
N SER A 38 -2.97 25.64 8.23
CA SER A 38 -2.77 24.20 8.38
C SER A 38 -3.52 23.63 9.59
N MET A 39 -3.55 24.36 10.69
CA MET A 39 -4.32 23.98 11.87
C MET A 39 -5.83 24.09 11.61
N ALA A 40 -6.29 25.06 10.83
CA ALA A 40 -7.70 25.17 10.45
C ALA A 40 -8.14 23.97 9.60
N VAL A 41 -7.33 23.55 8.62
CA VAL A 41 -7.57 22.32 7.83
C VAL A 41 -7.61 21.09 8.76
N ALA A 42 -6.65 20.95 9.67
CA ALA A 42 -6.61 19.83 10.62
C ALA A 42 -7.81 19.84 11.58
N LEU A 43 -8.27 21.00 12.02
CA LEU A 43 -9.44 21.14 12.87
C LEU A 43 -10.73 20.78 12.14
N LEU A 44 -10.84 21.18 10.86
CA LEU A 44 -11.97 20.82 10.00
C LEU A 44 -12.03 19.29 9.82
N PHE A 45 -10.90 18.64 9.51
CA PHE A 45 -10.78 17.18 9.46
C PHE A 45 -11.26 16.55 10.78
N LYS A 46 -10.73 17.03 11.91
CA LYS A 46 -11.07 16.48 13.21
C LYS A 46 -12.57 16.58 13.51
N LYS A 47 -13.20 17.71 13.19
CA LYS A 47 -14.66 17.91 13.40
C LYS A 47 -15.50 17.06 12.45
N ARG A 48 -15.08 16.93 11.18
CA ARG A 48 -15.79 16.11 10.17
C ARG A 48 -15.92 14.66 10.63
N PHE A 49 -14.86 14.13 11.25
CA PHE A 49 -14.76 12.73 11.65
C PHE A 49 -14.91 12.49 13.16
N ASP A 50 -15.45 13.45 13.93
CA ASP A 50 -15.72 13.24 15.36
C ASP A 50 -16.91 12.27 15.55
N PRO A 51 -16.71 11.06 16.09
CA PRO A 51 -17.78 10.08 16.22
C PRO A 51 -18.89 10.49 17.19
N ARG A 52 -18.64 11.49 18.06
CA ARG A 52 -19.62 12.00 19.03
C ARG A 52 -20.62 12.97 18.40
N GLY A 53 -20.28 13.55 17.26
CA GLY A 53 -21.11 14.50 16.52
C GLY A 53 -20.43 14.85 15.21
N PRO A 54 -20.51 13.96 14.18
CA PRO A 54 -19.88 14.22 12.89
C PRO A 54 -20.53 15.42 12.22
N MET A 55 -19.69 16.23 11.57
CA MET A 55 -20.18 17.39 10.83
C MET A 55 -20.98 16.90 9.60
N ASP A 56 -22.15 17.44 9.38
CA ASP A 56 -22.96 17.16 8.19
C ASP A 56 -22.34 17.74 6.91
N ASP A 57 -22.79 17.25 5.74
CA ASP A 57 -22.22 17.62 4.45
C ASP A 57 -22.38 19.11 4.15
N ALA A 58 -23.54 19.71 4.41
CA ALA A 58 -23.82 21.11 4.12
C ALA A 58 -22.92 22.04 4.94
N THR A 59 -22.79 21.77 6.25
CA THR A 59 -21.88 22.51 7.15
C THR A 59 -20.42 22.31 6.72
N PHE A 60 -20.02 21.09 6.36
CA PHE A 60 -18.67 20.79 5.91
C PHE A 60 -18.32 21.56 4.63
N ASP A 61 -19.22 21.56 3.63
CA ASP A 61 -19.01 22.28 2.38
C ASP A 61 -18.91 23.81 2.58
N ALA A 62 -19.73 24.37 3.47
CA ALA A 62 -19.66 25.78 3.83
C ALA A 62 -18.32 26.16 4.50
N GLU A 63 -17.86 25.33 5.46
CA GLU A 63 -16.56 25.56 6.10
C GLU A 63 -15.39 25.36 5.14
N CYS A 64 -15.48 24.39 4.21
CA CYS A 64 -14.50 24.24 3.13
C CYS A 64 -14.43 25.47 2.23
N ALA A 65 -15.58 26.04 1.82
CA ALA A 65 -15.63 27.22 0.96
C ALA A 65 -15.01 28.44 1.67
N LYS A 66 -15.33 28.64 2.95
CA LYS A 66 -14.77 29.67 3.79
C LYS A 66 -13.24 29.56 3.91
N LEU A 67 -12.76 28.35 4.22
CA LEU A 67 -11.33 28.09 4.38
C LEU A 67 -10.59 28.23 3.04
N THR A 68 -11.18 27.84 1.91
CA THR A 68 -10.64 28.10 0.57
C THR A 68 -10.41 29.59 0.37
N SER A 69 -11.42 30.43 0.63
CA SER A 69 -11.32 31.89 0.49
C SER A 69 -10.26 32.50 1.43
N GLU A 70 -10.10 31.95 2.63
CA GLU A 70 -9.08 32.37 3.57
C GLU A 70 -7.68 32.00 3.09
N ILE A 71 -7.47 30.78 2.60
CA ILE A 71 -6.22 30.33 2.00
C ILE A 71 -5.85 31.21 0.80
N ASP A 72 -6.79 31.47 -0.10
CA ASP A 72 -6.57 32.32 -1.28
C ASP A 72 -6.10 33.73 -0.92
N ARG A 73 -6.61 34.27 0.18
CA ARG A 73 -6.29 35.64 0.63
C ARG A 73 -5.00 35.75 1.43
N THR A 74 -4.64 34.72 2.23
CA THR A 74 -3.64 34.84 3.30
C THR A 74 -2.46 33.89 3.22
N ALA A 75 -2.46 32.95 2.24
CA ALA A 75 -1.30 32.07 2.05
C ALA A 75 -0.04 32.85 1.71
N SER A 76 1.09 32.48 2.31
CA SER A 76 2.35 33.21 2.22
C SER A 76 3.01 33.21 0.84
N SER A 77 2.62 32.30 -0.04
CA SER A 77 3.10 32.16 -1.43
C SER A 77 2.16 31.31 -2.26
N GLU A 78 2.30 31.33 -3.59
CA GLU A 78 1.50 30.48 -4.49
C GLU A 78 1.75 28.98 -4.26
N THR A 79 3.02 28.60 -3.98
CA THR A 79 3.36 27.23 -3.58
C THR A 79 2.66 26.83 -2.28
N SER A 80 2.66 27.70 -1.28
CA SER A 80 1.94 27.46 -0.01
C SER A 80 0.43 27.37 -0.22
N ARG A 81 -0.11 28.22 -1.07
CA ARG A 81 -1.54 28.20 -1.46
C ARG A 81 -1.89 26.85 -2.07
N THR A 82 -1.12 26.38 -3.05
CA THR A 82 -1.31 25.08 -3.71
C THR A 82 -1.27 23.93 -2.70
N VAL A 83 -0.28 23.91 -1.80
CA VAL A 83 -0.14 22.92 -0.75
C VAL A 83 -1.37 22.88 0.15
N LEU A 84 -1.81 24.04 0.67
CA LEU A 84 -2.94 24.15 1.60
C LEU A 84 -4.28 23.77 0.94
N LEU A 85 -4.50 24.21 -0.28
CA LEU A 85 -5.71 23.83 -1.05
C LEU A 85 -5.73 22.32 -1.34
N THR A 86 -4.58 21.74 -1.66
CA THR A 86 -4.49 20.27 -1.87
C THR A 86 -4.69 19.50 -0.56
N MET A 87 -4.23 20.02 0.59
CA MET A 87 -4.55 19.44 1.90
C MET A 87 -6.06 19.47 2.18
N LEU A 88 -6.71 20.60 1.89
CA LEU A 88 -8.16 20.73 2.05
C LEU A 88 -8.91 19.80 1.11
N ASP A 89 -8.45 19.66 -0.13
CA ASP A 89 -9.01 18.72 -1.10
C ASP A 89 -8.83 17.26 -0.67
N ALA A 90 -7.68 16.92 -0.09
CA ALA A 90 -7.48 15.61 0.53
C ALA A 90 -8.52 15.33 1.62
N VAL A 91 -8.80 16.31 2.49
CA VAL A 91 -9.82 16.16 3.55
C VAL A 91 -11.22 15.91 2.96
N ARG A 92 -11.57 16.55 1.85
CA ARG A 92 -12.84 16.34 1.12
C ARG A 92 -13.00 14.91 0.59
N HIS A 93 -11.87 14.26 0.28
CA HIS A 93 -11.86 12.91 -0.28
C HIS A 93 -11.60 11.80 0.76
N VAL A 94 -11.49 12.13 2.04
CA VAL A 94 -11.44 11.10 3.09
C VAL A 94 -12.84 10.55 3.33
N LEU A 95 -12.98 9.23 3.31
CA LEU A 95 -14.23 8.51 3.54
C LEU A 95 -14.28 7.88 4.94
N ARG A 96 -13.14 7.46 5.47
CA ARG A 96 -12.96 6.92 6.83
C ARG A 96 -11.58 7.29 7.36
N THR A 97 -11.47 7.42 8.66
CA THR A 97 -10.18 7.57 9.36
C THR A 97 -10.21 6.92 10.73
N ASN A 98 -9.07 6.41 11.17
CA ASN A 98 -8.89 5.91 12.53
C ASN A 98 -8.41 7.01 13.51
N TYR A 99 -8.47 8.27 13.13
CA TYR A 99 -7.92 9.37 13.94
C TYR A 99 -8.46 9.38 15.37
N HIS A 100 -9.73 9.08 15.55
CA HIS A 100 -10.38 9.05 16.86
C HIS A 100 -10.29 7.70 17.59
N VAL A 101 -9.73 6.67 16.97
CA VAL A 101 -9.54 5.36 17.60
C VAL A 101 -8.48 5.43 18.69
N HIS A 102 -8.83 5.00 19.90
CA HIS A 102 -7.89 4.96 21.01
C HIS A 102 -6.81 3.89 20.81
N GLY A 103 -5.54 4.26 21.06
CA GLY A 103 -4.44 3.33 20.97
C GLY A 103 -4.06 2.92 19.54
N ARG A 104 -4.45 3.71 18.52
CA ARG A 104 -4.04 3.47 17.13
C ARG A 104 -2.53 3.47 16.95
N PHE A 105 -2.05 2.70 16.01
CA PHE A 105 -0.62 2.52 15.74
C PHE A 105 -0.09 3.44 14.62
N GLY A 106 -0.98 4.03 13.84
CA GLY A 106 -0.67 4.99 12.79
C GLY A 106 -1.92 5.77 12.41
N PHE A 107 -1.74 6.91 11.73
CA PHE A 107 -2.81 7.68 11.12
C PHE A 107 -3.21 7.01 9.80
N ALA A 108 -4.45 6.56 9.72
CA ALA A 108 -4.96 5.86 8.53
C ALA A 108 -6.20 6.54 7.98
N VAL A 109 -6.30 6.57 6.67
CA VAL A 109 -7.46 7.07 5.93
C VAL A 109 -7.85 6.12 4.80
N ARG A 110 -9.16 5.95 4.58
CA ARG A 110 -9.77 5.41 3.38
C ARG A 110 -10.15 6.57 2.48
N LEU A 111 -9.63 6.62 1.27
CA LEU A 111 -9.82 7.73 0.33
C LEU A 111 -10.87 7.40 -0.75
N ASP A 112 -11.60 8.41 -1.20
CA ASP A 112 -12.18 8.39 -2.54
C ASP A 112 -11.02 8.38 -3.56
N PRO A 113 -10.93 7.34 -4.43
CA PRO A 113 -9.82 7.23 -5.37
C PRO A 113 -9.70 8.38 -6.35
N LYS A 114 -10.75 9.18 -6.54
CA LYS A 114 -10.72 10.37 -7.41
C LYS A 114 -9.65 11.37 -6.99
N PHE A 115 -9.31 11.45 -5.70
CA PHE A 115 -8.24 12.32 -5.20
C PHE A 115 -6.87 12.06 -5.83
N LEU A 116 -6.57 10.78 -6.10
CA LEU A 116 -5.28 10.34 -6.64
C LEU A 116 -5.31 10.13 -8.17
N ARG A 117 -6.40 10.53 -8.84
CA ARG A 117 -6.53 10.40 -10.28
C ARG A 117 -5.59 11.36 -11.02
N ASN A 118 -4.96 10.87 -12.08
CA ASN A 118 -4.23 11.66 -13.07
C ASN A 118 -4.28 10.97 -14.43
N ASP A 119 -3.69 11.58 -15.46
CA ASP A 119 -3.70 11.04 -16.83
C ASP A 119 -2.91 9.74 -16.98
N ASP A 120 -1.87 9.53 -16.17
CA ASP A 120 -1.05 8.31 -16.17
C ASP A 120 -1.76 7.13 -15.46
N ARG A 121 -2.85 7.40 -14.74
CA ARG A 121 -3.62 6.44 -13.96
C ARG A 121 -5.09 6.46 -14.38
N PRO A 122 -5.43 5.91 -15.57
CA PRO A 122 -6.75 6.08 -16.19
C PRO A 122 -7.86 5.33 -15.45
N ALA A 123 -7.56 4.19 -14.85
CA ALA A 123 -8.54 3.39 -14.13
C ALA A 123 -8.68 3.86 -12.68
N LEU A 124 -9.93 4.02 -12.22
CA LEU A 124 -10.18 4.34 -10.82
C LEU A 124 -10.17 3.04 -9.99
N PRO A 125 -9.36 2.95 -8.94
CA PRO A 125 -9.45 1.86 -7.98
C PRO A 125 -10.80 1.84 -7.28
N TYR A 126 -11.23 0.65 -6.85
CA TYR A 126 -12.37 0.50 -5.94
C TYR A 126 -12.08 1.07 -4.55
N GLY A 127 -10.87 0.85 -4.05
CA GLY A 127 -10.47 1.29 -2.72
C GLY A 127 -9.01 1.67 -2.61
N VAL A 128 -8.75 2.77 -1.92
CA VAL A 128 -7.41 3.24 -1.58
C VAL A 128 -7.34 3.53 -0.09
N PHE A 129 -6.38 2.91 0.59
CA PHE A 129 -6.03 3.19 1.96
C PHE A 129 -4.63 3.77 2.01
N PHE A 130 -4.46 4.81 2.80
CA PHE A 130 -3.17 5.41 3.13
C PHE A 130 -2.95 5.32 4.63
N VAL A 131 -1.74 4.94 5.03
CA VAL A 131 -1.33 4.87 6.43
C VAL A 131 -0.01 5.60 6.59
N HIS A 132 0.02 6.57 7.49
CA HIS A 132 1.23 7.24 7.94
C HIS A 132 1.50 6.85 9.40
N GLY A 133 2.63 6.23 9.67
CA GLY A 133 3.02 5.79 10.99
C GLY A 133 4.44 6.24 11.35
N ARG A 134 4.83 5.98 12.58
CA ARG A 134 6.18 6.31 13.04
C ARG A 134 7.21 5.47 12.29
N GLY A 135 7.93 6.11 11.36
CA GLY A 135 8.98 5.50 10.57
C GLY A 135 8.48 4.76 9.32
N PHE A 136 7.26 5.02 8.87
CA PHE A 136 6.78 4.45 7.61
C PHE A 136 5.60 5.19 7.01
N ASP A 137 5.47 5.07 5.69
CA ASP A 137 4.25 5.32 4.92
C ASP A 137 3.80 4.03 4.23
N GLY A 138 2.51 3.84 4.04
CA GLY A 138 2.02 2.69 3.31
C GLY A 138 0.71 2.95 2.58
N PHE A 139 0.51 2.20 1.50
CA PHE A 139 -0.73 2.18 0.73
C PHE A 139 -1.25 0.76 0.58
N HIS A 140 -2.58 0.66 0.51
CA HIS A 140 -3.27 -0.50 -0.05
C HIS A 140 -4.23 -0.01 -1.14
N VAL A 141 -4.12 -0.58 -2.33
CA VAL A 141 -4.98 -0.26 -3.49
C VAL A 141 -5.62 -1.54 -3.99
N ARG A 142 -6.90 -1.49 -4.32
CA ARG A 142 -7.64 -2.59 -4.94
C ARG A 142 -8.62 -2.10 -5.98
N PHE A 143 -8.82 -2.89 -7.04
CA PHE A 143 -9.66 -2.54 -8.18
C PHE A 143 -11.05 -3.17 -8.17
N GLN A 144 -11.32 -4.08 -7.24
CA GLN A 144 -12.65 -4.66 -7.00
C GLN A 144 -12.89 -4.78 -5.50
N ASP A 145 -14.14 -5.03 -5.10
CA ASP A 145 -14.52 -5.28 -3.71
C ASP A 145 -13.84 -6.54 -3.16
N ILE A 146 -13.83 -7.61 -3.97
CA ILE A 146 -13.04 -8.82 -3.69
C ILE A 146 -11.79 -8.78 -4.57
N ALA A 147 -10.65 -8.54 -3.96
CA ALA A 147 -9.38 -8.44 -4.65
C ALA A 147 -8.24 -8.91 -3.74
N ARG A 148 -7.23 -9.53 -4.33
CA ARG A 148 -6.04 -10.01 -3.62
C ARG A 148 -4.77 -9.47 -4.25
N GLY A 149 -3.80 -9.12 -3.40
CA GLY A 149 -2.46 -8.72 -3.82
C GLY A 149 -1.46 -8.77 -2.68
N GLY A 150 -0.18 -8.79 -3.04
CA GLY A 150 0.90 -8.91 -2.07
C GLY A 150 1.07 -7.67 -1.21
N LEU A 151 1.45 -7.88 0.05
CA LEU A 151 1.99 -6.86 0.95
C LEU A 151 3.51 -6.92 0.87
N ARG A 152 4.12 -5.83 0.45
CA ARG A 152 5.57 -5.65 0.29
C ARG A 152 6.10 -4.63 1.28
N VAL A 153 7.33 -4.83 1.78
CA VAL A 153 8.03 -3.84 2.59
C VAL A 153 9.28 -3.37 1.84
N VAL A 154 9.33 -2.07 1.56
CA VAL A 154 10.48 -1.41 0.94
C VAL A 154 11.38 -0.87 2.05
N MET A 155 12.64 -1.29 2.05
CA MET A 155 13.64 -0.97 3.07
C MET A 155 14.79 -0.15 2.45
N PRO A 156 14.69 1.18 2.38
CA PRO A 156 15.77 2.02 1.86
C PRO A 156 17.01 1.96 2.77
N ARG A 157 18.18 1.97 2.14
CA ARG A 157 19.47 1.96 2.84
C ARG A 157 19.99 3.36 3.16
N SER A 158 19.36 4.40 2.60
CA SER A 158 19.75 5.80 2.79
C SER A 158 18.55 6.74 2.62
N GLU A 159 18.68 7.96 3.16
CA GLU A 159 17.67 9.03 2.97
C GLU A 159 17.46 9.36 1.47
N ALA A 160 18.51 9.37 0.67
CA ALA A 160 18.39 9.63 -0.76
C ALA A 160 17.61 8.52 -1.49
N GLN A 161 17.77 7.26 -1.09
CA GLN A 161 16.97 6.17 -1.61
C GLN A 161 15.53 6.27 -1.11
N HIS A 162 15.32 6.55 0.18
CA HIS A 162 13.99 6.77 0.75
C HIS A 162 13.22 7.86 -0.01
N GLY A 163 13.86 9.00 -0.30
CA GLY A 163 13.25 10.09 -1.07
C GLY A 163 12.73 9.59 -2.43
N ARG A 164 13.57 8.89 -3.20
CA ARG A 164 13.16 8.34 -4.50
C ARG A 164 12.02 7.32 -4.41
N GLU A 165 12.06 6.44 -3.41
CA GLU A 165 10.99 5.47 -3.22
C GLU A 165 9.70 6.14 -2.72
N ALA A 166 9.80 7.18 -1.90
CA ALA A 166 8.65 7.96 -1.45
C ALA A 166 7.93 8.66 -2.62
N GLU A 167 8.64 9.13 -3.63
CA GLU A 167 8.05 9.73 -4.83
C GLU A 167 7.21 8.74 -5.63
N ARG A 168 7.62 7.46 -5.70
CA ARG A 168 7.06 6.42 -6.56
C ARG A 168 6.10 5.47 -5.84
N LEU A 169 6.02 5.52 -4.51
CA LEU A 169 5.33 4.51 -3.71
C LEU A 169 3.89 4.26 -4.17
N TYR A 170 3.12 5.31 -4.40
CA TYR A 170 1.73 5.15 -4.84
C TYR A 170 1.64 4.61 -6.28
N ASP A 171 2.49 5.09 -7.20
CA ASP A 171 2.50 4.64 -8.59
C ASP A 171 2.87 3.17 -8.70
N GLU A 172 3.82 2.70 -7.89
CA GLU A 172 4.17 1.29 -7.80
C GLU A 172 2.97 0.44 -7.32
N VAL A 173 2.34 0.86 -6.23
CA VAL A 173 1.19 0.15 -5.66
C VAL A 173 0.02 0.12 -6.63
N TYR A 174 -0.30 1.25 -7.25
CA TYR A 174 -1.34 1.37 -8.27
C TYR A 174 -1.04 0.47 -9.47
N GLY A 175 0.16 0.59 -10.07
CA GLY A 175 0.56 -0.15 -11.25
C GLY A 175 0.54 -1.67 -11.04
N LEU A 176 1.03 -2.14 -9.89
CA LEU A 176 1.01 -3.56 -9.55
C LEU A 176 -0.40 -4.08 -9.26
N ALA A 177 -1.25 -3.29 -8.59
CA ALA A 177 -2.66 -3.64 -8.37
C ALA A 177 -3.42 -3.70 -9.71
N PHE A 178 -3.17 -2.75 -10.62
CA PHE A 178 -3.77 -2.73 -11.94
C PHE A 178 -3.29 -3.89 -12.83
N ALA A 179 -2.00 -4.21 -12.81
CA ALA A 179 -1.48 -5.40 -13.49
C ALA A 179 -2.13 -6.70 -12.96
N GLN A 180 -2.34 -6.80 -11.66
CA GLN A 180 -3.08 -7.92 -11.06
C GLN A 180 -4.56 -7.94 -11.48
N GLN A 181 -5.18 -6.76 -11.66
CA GLN A 181 -6.56 -6.65 -12.17
C GLN A 181 -6.70 -7.19 -13.60
N LEU A 182 -5.68 -6.95 -14.42
CA LEU A 182 -5.65 -7.40 -15.82
C LEU A 182 -5.14 -8.83 -16.00
N LYS A 183 -4.68 -9.47 -14.93
CA LYS A 183 -4.17 -10.83 -14.96
C LYS A 183 -5.29 -11.81 -15.34
N ASN A 184 -5.02 -12.65 -16.34
CA ASN A 184 -5.92 -13.72 -16.74
C ASN A 184 -5.97 -14.84 -15.69
N LYS A 185 -6.93 -14.76 -14.77
CA LYS A 185 -7.13 -15.71 -13.67
C LYS A 185 -8.43 -16.48 -13.84
N ASP A 186 -8.42 -17.74 -13.41
CA ASP A 186 -9.62 -18.60 -13.44
C ASP A 186 -10.58 -18.35 -12.26
N ILE A 187 -10.19 -17.45 -11.33
CA ILE A 187 -10.98 -17.12 -10.14
C ILE A 187 -11.52 -15.68 -10.23
N PRO A 188 -12.76 -15.42 -9.74
CA PRO A 188 -13.43 -14.13 -9.88
C PRO A 188 -12.94 -13.13 -8.80
N GLU A 189 -11.65 -12.84 -8.77
CA GLU A 189 -11.09 -11.82 -7.89
C GLU A 189 -10.34 -10.76 -8.67
N GLY A 190 -10.45 -9.52 -8.21
CA GLY A 190 -9.72 -8.38 -8.75
C GLY A 190 -8.27 -8.30 -8.30
N GLY A 191 -7.58 -7.29 -8.81
CA GLY A 191 -6.22 -6.97 -8.45
C GLY A 191 -6.12 -6.03 -7.26
N ALA A 192 -5.17 -6.32 -6.37
CA ALA A 192 -4.78 -5.45 -5.28
C ALA A 192 -3.26 -5.45 -5.09
N LYS A 193 -2.76 -4.46 -4.37
CA LYS A 193 -1.38 -4.38 -3.89
C LYS A 193 -1.31 -3.54 -2.63
N ALA A 194 -0.43 -3.92 -1.73
CA ALA A 194 -0.02 -3.09 -0.61
C ALA A 194 1.51 -2.94 -0.59
N ALA A 195 1.98 -1.77 -0.22
CA ALA A 195 3.40 -1.54 0.06
C ALA A 195 3.56 -0.63 1.27
N ILE A 196 4.59 -0.93 2.06
CA ILE A 196 5.05 -0.14 3.20
C ILE A 196 6.46 0.34 2.87
N LEU A 197 6.67 1.65 2.87
CA LEU A 197 7.99 2.26 2.75
C LEU A 197 8.50 2.63 4.13
N LEU A 198 9.60 2.05 4.54
CA LEU A 198 10.23 2.36 5.83
C LEU A 198 11.17 3.57 5.73
N GLU A 199 11.22 4.36 6.78
CA GLU A 199 12.35 5.28 6.99
C GLU A 199 13.64 4.47 7.24
N PRO A 200 14.81 4.97 6.83
CA PRO A 200 16.09 4.30 7.11
C PRO A 200 16.25 3.98 8.60
N GLY A 201 16.55 2.73 8.92
CA GLY A 201 16.71 2.26 10.30
C GLY A 201 15.42 1.95 11.06
N ALA A 202 14.25 2.12 10.47
CA ALA A 202 12.99 1.73 11.10
C ALA A 202 12.86 0.19 11.20
N GLY A 203 12.33 -0.27 12.33
CA GLY A 203 12.14 -1.70 12.57
C GLY A 203 10.96 -2.28 11.77
N ILE A 204 11.24 -3.25 10.90
CA ILE A 204 10.27 -3.86 9.99
C ILE A 204 9.06 -4.45 10.71
N ASP A 205 9.28 -5.29 11.73
CA ASP A 205 8.21 -5.96 12.47
C ASP A 205 7.21 -4.96 13.08
N ARG A 206 7.71 -3.90 13.68
CA ARG A 206 6.89 -2.83 14.25
C ARG A 206 6.06 -2.12 13.17
N CYS A 207 6.67 -1.80 12.02
CA CYS A 207 6.00 -1.06 10.96
C CYS A 207 4.94 -1.91 10.26
N VAL A 208 5.22 -3.19 9.99
CA VAL A 208 4.24 -4.14 9.44
C VAL A 208 3.04 -4.29 10.38
N LYS A 209 3.29 -4.49 11.67
CA LYS A 209 2.23 -4.61 12.68
C LYS A 209 1.41 -3.33 12.83
N ALA A 210 2.05 -2.16 12.76
CA ALA A 210 1.38 -0.87 12.80
C ALA A 210 0.50 -0.65 11.57
N PHE A 211 1.00 -0.92 10.36
CA PHE A 211 0.25 -0.84 9.12
C PHE A 211 -0.99 -1.74 9.13
N VAL A 212 -0.82 -3.02 9.48
CA VAL A 212 -1.93 -3.99 9.52
C VAL A 212 -2.98 -3.60 10.57
N ASN A 213 -2.56 -3.17 11.77
CA ASN A 213 -3.52 -2.70 12.79
C ASN A 213 -4.30 -1.48 12.29
N SER A 214 -3.63 -0.54 11.62
CA SER A 214 -4.27 0.67 11.09
C SER A 214 -5.27 0.36 9.95
N LEU A 215 -4.99 -0.66 9.11
CA LEU A 215 -5.98 -1.17 8.16
C LEU A 215 -7.16 -1.82 8.88
N LEU A 216 -6.91 -2.68 9.87
CA LEU A 216 -7.94 -3.34 10.65
C LEU A 216 -8.84 -2.33 11.38
N ASP A 217 -8.31 -1.21 11.87
CA ASP A 217 -9.13 -0.14 12.45
C ASP A 217 -10.23 0.31 11.47
N LEU A 218 -9.93 0.42 10.18
CA LEU A 218 -10.85 0.95 9.17
C LEU A 218 -11.83 -0.08 8.60
N ILE A 219 -11.54 -1.38 8.73
CA ILE A 219 -12.29 -2.44 8.03
C ILE A 219 -12.96 -3.44 8.97
N THR A 220 -12.62 -3.42 10.27
CA THR A 220 -13.14 -4.38 11.25
C THR A 220 -14.53 -3.98 11.71
N PRO A 221 -15.48 -4.93 11.85
CA PRO A 221 -16.82 -4.66 12.39
C PRO A 221 -16.86 -4.59 13.92
N GLU A 222 -15.72 -4.82 14.61
CA GLU A 222 -15.63 -4.80 16.07
C GLU A 222 -16.25 -3.52 16.68
N PRO A 223 -17.25 -3.61 17.56
CA PRO A 223 -18.02 -2.44 18.02
C PRO A 223 -17.17 -1.38 18.71
N GLU A 224 -16.14 -1.78 19.49
CA GLU A 224 -15.27 -0.84 20.19
C GLU A 224 -14.52 0.08 19.23
N THR A 225 -14.06 -0.46 18.12
CA THR A 225 -13.37 0.32 17.09
C THR A 225 -14.37 1.03 16.17
N ARG A 226 -15.42 0.32 15.71
CA ARG A 226 -16.40 0.84 14.75
C ARG A 226 -17.13 2.08 15.29
N ASN A 227 -17.46 2.11 16.57
CA ASN A 227 -18.12 3.25 17.22
C ASN A 227 -17.21 4.51 17.32
N GLN A 228 -15.92 4.38 17.06
CA GLN A 228 -14.97 5.49 17.05
C GLN A 228 -14.66 5.99 15.64
N ILE A 229 -15.31 5.44 14.61
CA ILE A 229 -15.08 5.75 13.20
C ILE A 229 -16.35 6.28 12.56
N VAL A 230 -16.24 7.47 11.98
CA VAL A 230 -17.25 7.99 11.06
C VAL A 230 -17.03 7.38 9.68
N ASP A 231 -18.06 6.74 9.15
CA ASP A 231 -18.03 6.08 7.85
C ASP A 231 -18.91 6.83 6.85
N LEU A 232 -18.29 7.51 5.91
CA LEU A 232 -18.95 8.24 4.84
C LEU A 232 -19.16 7.40 3.58
N SER A 233 -18.57 6.17 3.52
CA SER A 233 -18.72 5.28 2.37
C SER A 233 -19.92 4.35 2.48
N GLY A 234 -20.30 3.95 3.69
CA GLY A 234 -21.35 2.95 3.93
C GLY A 234 -21.04 1.55 3.40
N LEU A 235 -19.78 1.28 3.00
CA LEU A 235 -19.37 0.02 2.39
C LEU A 235 -18.61 -0.85 3.39
N ASP A 236 -18.93 -2.13 3.44
CA ASP A 236 -18.06 -3.11 4.07
C ASP A 236 -16.83 -3.35 3.20
N GLU A 237 -15.69 -3.53 3.85
CA GLU A 237 -14.40 -3.63 3.16
C GLU A 237 -13.77 -4.99 3.45
N LEU A 238 -13.58 -5.81 2.41
CA LEU A 238 -12.84 -7.06 2.49
C LEU A 238 -11.49 -6.90 1.83
N ILE A 239 -10.42 -7.12 2.58
CA ILE A 239 -9.04 -7.04 2.11
C ILE A 239 -8.40 -8.41 2.24
N TYR A 240 -7.73 -8.84 1.17
CA TYR A 240 -6.92 -10.05 1.13
C TYR A 240 -5.48 -9.66 0.78
N LEU A 241 -4.56 -10.05 1.65
CA LEU A 241 -3.13 -9.81 1.49
C LEU A 241 -2.41 -11.11 1.12
N GLY A 242 -1.27 -10.99 0.47
CA GLY A 242 -0.32 -12.07 0.25
C GLY A 242 1.05 -11.67 0.76
N PRO A 243 1.91 -12.60 1.20
CA PRO A 243 3.28 -12.27 1.53
C PRO A 243 4.06 -11.97 0.25
N ASP A 244 4.76 -10.83 0.26
CA ASP A 244 5.67 -10.40 -0.79
C ASP A 244 7.04 -10.10 -0.17
N GLU A 245 7.85 -9.26 -0.80
CA GLU A 245 9.19 -8.94 -0.33
C GLU A 245 9.20 -8.47 1.13
N ASN A 246 10.11 -9.02 1.93
CA ASN A 246 10.34 -8.73 3.35
C ASN A 246 9.17 -9.08 4.30
N ILE A 247 8.17 -9.85 3.85
CA ILE A 247 7.16 -10.43 4.72
C ILE A 247 7.57 -11.87 5.09
N THR A 248 7.83 -12.09 6.36
CA THR A 248 8.30 -13.36 6.92
C THR A 248 7.15 -14.27 7.35
N PRO A 249 7.39 -15.58 7.57
CA PRO A 249 6.41 -16.50 8.15
C PRO A 249 5.81 -15.99 9.48
N ASP A 250 6.61 -15.39 10.34
CA ASP A 250 6.16 -14.83 11.63
C ASP A 250 5.17 -13.67 11.43
N HIS A 251 5.41 -12.83 10.43
CA HIS A 251 4.47 -11.78 10.04
C HIS A 251 3.13 -12.39 9.57
N ILE A 252 3.17 -13.43 8.74
CA ILE A 252 1.96 -14.09 8.20
C ILE A 252 1.10 -14.63 9.35
N GLU A 253 1.73 -15.39 10.26
CA GLU A 253 1.04 -15.98 11.41
C GLU A 253 0.46 -14.91 12.34
N TRP A 254 1.25 -13.87 12.63
CA TRP A 254 0.80 -12.76 13.46
C TRP A 254 -0.39 -12.03 12.83
N VAL A 255 -0.37 -11.74 11.52
CA VAL A 255 -1.43 -11.04 10.80
C VAL A 255 -2.75 -11.79 10.89
N VAL A 256 -2.74 -13.10 10.61
CA VAL A 256 -3.95 -13.93 10.69
C VAL A 256 -4.52 -13.98 12.11
N ARG A 257 -3.66 -14.20 13.11
CA ARG A 257 -4.07 -14.20 14.52
C ARG A 257 -4.61 -12.84 14.96
N ARG A 258 -3.96 -11.74 14.52
CA ARG A 258 -4.40 -10.39 14.84
C ARG A 258 -5.76 -10.05 14.21
N ALA A 259 -5.97 -10.43 12.96
CA ALA A 259 -7.25 -10.27 12.27
C ALA A 259 -8.39 -11.02 13.00
N ALA A 260 -8.13 -12.25 13.45
CA ALA A 260 -9.08 -13.03 14.26
C ALA A 260 -9.40 -12.36 15.59
N LEU A 261 -8.39 -11.88 16.31
CA LEU A 261 -8.56 -11.18 17.60
C LEU A 261 -9.33 -9.86 17.45
N ARG A 262 -9.26 -9.22 16.28
CA ARG A 262 -9.97 -7.98 15.96
C ARG A 262 -11.36 -8.23 15.35
N GLY A 263 -11.84 -9.47 15.30
CA GLY A 263 -13.16 -9.80 14.77
C GLY A 263 -13.29 -9.61 13.25
N TYR A 264 -12.17 -9.63 12.49
CA TYR A 264 -12.26 -9.59 11.03
C TYR A 264 -13.04 -10.81 10.52
N PRO A 265 -14.01 -10.63 9.58
CA PRO A 265 -14.96 -11.72 9.25
C PRO A 265 -14.31 -12.99 8.69
N LEU A 266 -13.22 -12.84 7.94
CA LEU A 266 -12.50 -13.94 7.27
C LEU A 266 -11.00 -13.92 7.61
N PRO A 267 -10.62 -14.11 8.89
CA PRO A 267 -9.24 -13.92 9.32
C PRO A 267 -8.26 -14.86 8.62
N THR A 268 -8.69 -16.08 8.30
CA THR A 268 -7.87 -17.05 7.57
C THR A 268 -7.66 -16.70 6.10
N ALA A 269 -8.50 -15.85 5.52
CA ALA A 269 -8.34 -15.34 4.15
C ALA A 269 -7.57 -14.01 4.12
N PHE A 270 -7.45 -13.31 5.26
CA PHE A 270 -6.83 -11.99 5.31
C PHE A 270 -5.36 -11.98 4.87
N MET A 271 -4.62 -13.08 5.13
CA MET A 271 -3.25 -13.28 4.64
C MET A 271 -3.12 -14.69 4.06
N SER A 272 -2.63 -14.81 2.83
CA SER A 272 -2.36 -16.10 2.17
C SER A 272 -1.04 -16.74 2.66
N SER A 273 -0.76 -17.96 2.17
CA SER A 273 0.50 -18.71 2.42
C SER A 273 0.80 -19.00 3.90
N LYS A 274 -0.23 -19.13 4.72
CA LYS A 274 -0.07 -19.41 6.14
C LYS A 274 0.29 -20.88 6.42
N PRO A 275 1.18 -21.17 7.38
CA PRO A 275 1.49 -22.53 7.80
C PRO A 275 0.23 -23.30 8.25
N GLY A 276 0.15 -24.58 7.91
CA GLY A 276 -0.95 -25.49 8.34
C GLY A 276 -2.30 -25.32 7.65
N ALA A 277 -2.52 -24.23 6.92
CA ALA A 277 -3.79 -23.97 6.21
C ALA A 277 -3.59 -23.46 4.76
N GLY A 278 -2.43 -23.69 4.20
CA GLY A 278 -2.05 -23.31 2.84
C GLY A 278 -0.67 -23.89 2.51
N ILE A 279 -0.27 -23.76 1.24
CA ILE A 279 1.07 -24.14 0.79
C ILE A 279 1.99 -22.93 0.90
N ASN A 280 3.11 -23.06 1.59
CA ASN A 280 4.17 -22.06 1.56
C ASN A 280 4.91 -22.16 0.22
N HIS A 281 4.43 -21.46 -0.80
CA HIS A 281 4.96 -21.53 -2.16
C HIS A 281 6.44 -21.15 -2.25
N LYS A 282 6.97 -20.34 -1.33
CA LYS A 282 8.38 -19.95 -1.29
C LYS A 282 9.26 -21.12 -0.84
N VAL A 283 8.87 -21.81 0.23
CA VAL A 283 9.62 -22.96 0.75
C VAL A 283 9.66 -24.11 -0.26
N TYR A 284 8.54 -24.36 -0.93
CA TYR A 284 8.46 -25.43 -1.91
C TYR A 284 8.89 -25.01 -3.32
N GLY A 285 9.25 -23.75 -3.53
CA GLY A 285 9.67 -23.26 -4.85
C GLY A 285 8.62 -23.42 -5.95
N VAL A 286 7.33 -23.40 -5.61
CA VAL A 286 6.22 -23.77 -6.50
C VAL A 286 6.25 -23.01 -7.84
N THR A 287 6.55 -21.73 -7.83
CA THR A 287 6.68 -20.93 -9.06
C THR A 287 7.82 -21.44 -9.95
N SER A 288 8.97 -21.74 -9.36
CA SER A 288 10.14 -22.22 -10.09
C SER A 288 9.95 -23.66 -10.58
N GLU A 289 9.28 -24.51 -9.82
CA GLU A 289 8.88 -25.86 -10.29
C GLU A 289 7.96 -25.76 -11.53
N GLY A 290 7.00 -24.85 -11.52
CA GLY A 290 6.15 -24.59 -12.68
C GLY A 290 6.95 -24.12 -13.90
N VAL A 291 7.89 -23.17 -13.71
CA VAL A 291 8.79 -22.70 -14.76
C VAL A 291 9.64 -23.86 -15.30
N ASN A 292 10.14 -24.75 -14.44
CA ASN A 292 10.94 -25.91 -14.83
C ASN A 292 10.19 -26.89 -15.70
N VAL A 293 8.89 -27.14 -15.41
CA VAL A 293 8.04 -27.98 -16.26
C VAL A 293 7.93 -27.39 -17.68
N PHE A 294 7.72 -26.08 -17.81
CA PHE A 294 7.69 -25.44 -19.12
C PHE A 294 9.05 -25.44 -19.81
N LEU A 295 10.15 -25.28 -19.07
CA LEU A 295 11.51 -25.39 -19.60
C LEU A 295 11.77 -26.78 -20.19
N ASP A 296 11.41 -27.85 -19.46
CA ASP A 296 11.55 -29.24 -19.93
C ASP A 296 10.78 -29.45 -21.25
N VAL A 297 9.52 -29.02 -21.31
CA VAL A 297 8.69 -29.10 -22.51
C VAL A 297 9.31 -28.31 -23.68
N ALA A 298 9.78 -27.09 -23.42
CA ALA A 298 10.36 -26.24 -24.47
C ALA A 298 11.66 -26.83 -25.02
N LEU A 299 12.55 -27.35 -24.18
CA LEU A 299 13.80 -27.97 -24.61
C LEU A 299 13.53 -29.23 -25.45
N ASN A 300 12.63 -30.08 -24.99
CA ASN A 300 12.23 -31.27 -25.76
C ASN A 300 11.62 -30.90 -27.13
N ALA A 301 10.82 -29.82 -27.20
CA ALA A 301 10.21 -29.35 -28.43
C ALA A 301 11.24 -28.89 -29.50
N VAL A 302 12.42 -28.42 -29.05
CA VAL A 302 13.55 -28.04 -29.93
C VAL A 302 14.58 -29.17 -30.07
N GLY A 303 14.28 -30.38 -29.61
CA GLY A 303 15.13 -31.56 -29.79
C GLY A 303 16.26 -31.70 -28.76
N ILE A 304 16.18 -30.98 -27.63
CA ILE A 304 17.17 -31.09 -26.55
C ILE A 304 16.54 -31.89 -25.40
N ASP A 305 17.08 -33.09 -25.13
CA ASP A 305 16.78 -33.82 -23.89
C ASP A 305 17.64 -33.25 -22.76
N PRO A 306 17.06 -32.46 -21.84
CA PRO A 306 17.87 -31.73 -20.84
C PRO A 306 18.56 -32.64 -19.82
N ARG A 307 18.15 -33.90 -19.72
CA ARG A 307 18.80 -34.89 -18.85
C ARG A 307 19.99 -35.57 -19.50
N LYS A 308 20.16 -35.43 -20.81
CA LYS A 308 21.23 -36.07 -21.59
C LYS A 308 22.14 -35.09 -22.33
N GLN A 309 21.68 -33.87 -22.59
CA GLN A 309 22.38 -32.91 -23.42
C GLN A 309 22.61 -31.60 -22.68
N PRO A 310 23.79 -30.95 -22.87
CA PRO A 310 24.04 -29.67 -22.23
C PRO A 310 23.21 -28.54 -22.86
N PHE A 311 22.77 -27.62 -22.00
CA PHE A 311 22.08 -26.41 -22.42
C PHE A 311 22.46 -25.23 -21.52
N THR A 312 22.21 -24.02 -21.97
CA THR A 312 22.46 -22.78 -21.22
C THR A 312 21.16 -22.09 -20.86
N VAL A 313 21.12 -21.53 -19.65
CA VAL A 313 19.96 -20.79 -19.13
C VAL A 313 20.44 -19.41 -18.69
N LYS A 314 19.75 -18.37 -19.17
CA LYS A 314 19.90 -17.01 -18.65
C LYS A 314 18.76 -16.72 -17.69
N ILE A 315 19.13 -16.33 -16.46
CA ILE A 315 18.17 -16.04 -15.38
C ILE A 315 18.24 -14.56 -15.04
N THR A 316 17.09 -13.89 -14.98
CA THR A 316 16.97 -12.54 -14.46
C THR A 316 16.52 -12.61 -12.99
N GLY A 317 17.29 -12.01 -12.09
CA GLY A 317 17.06 -12.04 -10.65
C GLY A 317 18.30 -12.53 -9.88
N GLY A 318 18.31 -12.26 -8.56
CA GLY A 318 19.42 -12.65 -7.70
C GLY A 318 19.30 -14.08 -7.16
N PRO A 319 20.41 -14.69 -6.69
CA PRO A 319 20.40 -16.05 -6.11
C PRO A 319 19.58 -16.14 -4.81
N ASP A 320 19.37 -15.03 -4.14
CA ASP A 320 18.52 -14.95 -2.93
C ASP A 320 17.03 -14.69 -3.27
N GLY A 321 16.72 -14.46 -4.54
CA GLY A 321 15.34 -14.26 -5.03
C GLY A 321 14.53 -15.55 -4.96
N ASP A 322 13.26 -15.43 -4.59
CA ASP A 322 12.35 -16.58 -4.45
C ASP A 322 12.28 -17.43 -5.73
N VAL A 323 12.12 -16.82 -6.89
CA VAL A 323 12.01 -17.55 -8.17
C VAL A 323 13.40 -17.92 -8.72
N ALA A 324 14.30 -16.96 -8.85
CA ALA A 324 15.63 -17.18 -9.42
C ALA A 324 16.47 -18.14 -8.59
N GLY A 325 16.53 -17.96 -7.26
CA GLY A 325 17.28 -18.83 -6.36
C GLY A 325 16.75 -20.25 -6.32
N ASN A 326 15.43 -20.45 -6.25
CA ASN A 326 14.85 -21.77 -6.34
C ASN A 326 15.06 -22.41 -7.72
N MET A 327 14.99 -21.63 -8.80
CA MET A 327 15.28 -22.17 -10.15
C MET A 327 16.71 -22.70 -10.28
N ILE A 328 17.70 -22.03 -9.71
CA ILE A 328 19.09 -22.50 -9.72
C ILE A 328 19.20 -23.87 -9.01
N ARG A 329 18.56 -24.02 -7.85
CA ARG A 329 18.55 -25.29 -7.11
C ARG A 329 17.85 -26.42 -7.86
N ILE A 330 16.75 -26.10 -8.55
CA ILE A 330 15.99 -27.04 -9.37
C ILE A 330 16.78 -27.48 -10.60
N LEU A 331 17.45 -26.56 -11.28
CA LEU A 331 18.32 -26.88 -12.42
C LEU A 331 19.46 -27.81 -12.01
N ASP A 332 20.09 -27.57 -10.86
CA ASP A 332 21.14 -28.47 -10.33
C ASP A 332 20.56 -29.84 -9.96
N ARG A 333 19.44 -29.88 -9.26
CA ARG A 333 18.73 -31.12 -8.85
C ARG A 333 18.34 -31.99 -10.04
N ASP A 334 17.75 -31.41 -11.09
CA ASP A 334 17.06 -32.17 -12.15
C ASP A 334 17.97 -32.44 -13.36
N TYR A 335 18.95 -31.58 -13.63
CA TYR A 335 19.79 -31.63 -14.81
C TYR A 335 21.30 -31.67 -14.50
N GLY A 336 21.70 -31.34 -13.30
CA GLY A 336 23.11 -31.34 -12.85
C GLY A 336 24.01 -30.52 -13.78
N GLY A 337 25.14 -31.09 -14.18
CA GLY A 337 26.11 -30.45 -15.05
C GLY A 337 25.65 -30.15 -16.49
N ASN A 338 24.49 -30.63 -16.91
CA ASN A 338 23.92 -30.31 -18.21
C ASN A 338 23.33 -28.87 -18.26
N ALA A 339 22.86 -28.35 -17.15
CA ALA A 339 22.35 -26.99 -17.06
C ALA A 339 23.47 -26.00 -16.68
N LYS A 340 23.76 -25.05 -17.55
CA LYS A 340 24.71 -23.98 -17.27
C LYS A 340 24.01 -22.64 -17.20
N VAL A 341 24.03 -22.02 -16.03
CA VAL A 341 23.52 -20.64 -15.85
C VAL A 341 24.58 -19.64 -16.35
N VAL A 342 24.17 -18.66 -17.17
CA VAL A 342 25.04 -17.67 -17.83
C VAL A 342 24.48 -16.25 -17.64
#